data_3804fed543c38e8e784e27a47e51cced
#
_entry.id   3804fed543c38e8e784e27a47e51cced
#
_cell.length_a   1.000
_cell.length_b   1.000
_cell.length_c   1.000
_cell.angle_alpha   90.00
_cell.angle_beta   90.00
_cell.angle_gamma   90.00
#
_symmetry.space_group_name_H-M   'P 1'
#
loop_
_entity.id
_entity.type
_entity.pdbx_description
1 polymer ?
#
loop_
_entity_poly.entity_id
_entity_poly.type
_entity_poly.pdbx_seq_one_letter_code
_entity_poly.pdbx_strand_id
1 'polypeptide(L)'
;MKKTLLYIVLLVVLAAVALYLYMQDQRSTLDPGFTSFGINDRQKVDSVLLRQDNERVKLHRQEDTWYVNDHMYARDKAIDQFFNLLEDIRVEAPAPQNNLDELLGMVRENPIHVQIYQHDRRIRNYLVEQSPAKKGHTYMMVHGSQKPFLMNLPGFQGDLAPLFRADPEFWRDRTLFDYSGLDLKAIEVVYPEKSSASFRLTYHQDQFSLRSLENKPVESFSSNKAARYFSYFGNVRFHSVITDDQLLSDSLEKSQPLCTIHLTDVKDNQRKLLTYRKKSDSGQDA
;
A
#
# COMPACT_ATOMS: atom_id res chain seq x y z
N MET A 1 11.48 -38.11 65.78
CA MET A 1 10.29 -38.01 64.90
C MET A 1 9.79 -36.57 64.68
N LYS A 2 9.64 -35.71 65.69
CA LYS A 2 9.12 -34.32 65.47
C LYS A 2 10.09 -33.43 64.62
N LYS A 3 11.41 -33.55 64.79
CA LYS A 3 12.40 -32.80 64.04
C LYS A 3 12.48 -33.23 62.57
N THR A 4 12.33 -34.52 62.27
CA THR A 4 12.32 -35.05 60.87
C THR A 4 11.10 -34.59 60.11
N LEU A 5 9.94 -34.55 60.74
CA LEU A 5 8.69 -33.99 60.16
C LEU A 5 8.82 -32.51 59.83
N LEU A 6 9.48 -31.74 60.73
CA LEU A 6 9.73 -30.30 60.49
C LEU A 6 10.60 -30.06 59.23
N TYR A 7 11.66 -30.88 59.07
CA TYR A 7 12.53 -30.75 57.89
C TYR A 7 11.84 -31.14 56.58
N ILE A 8 10.94 -32.14 56.63
CA ILE A 8 10.16 -32.55 55.47
C ILE A 8 9.19 -31.42 55.06
N VAL A 9 8.50 -30.80 56.05
CA VAL A 9 7.58 -29.66 55.80
C VAL A 9 8.35 -28.47 55.21
N LEU A 10 9.54 -28.15 55.78
CA LEU A 10 10.39 -27.06 55.25
C LEU A 10 10.84 -27.33 53.80
N LEU A 11 11.21 -28.57 53.50
CA LEU A 11 11.63 -28.96 52.13
C LEU A 11 10.47 -28.86 51.13
N VAL A 12 9.26 -29.25 51.52
CA VAL A 12 8.07 -29.13 50.67
C VAL A 12 7.72 -27.66 50.43
N VAL A 13 7.82 -26.80 51.46
CA VAL A 13 7.57 -25.36 51.31
C VAL A 13 8.62 -24.73 50.37
N LEU A 14 9.91 -25.06 50.56
CA LEU A 14 10.97 -24.59 49.67
C LEU A 14 10.78 -25.06 48.21
N ALA A 15 10.40 -26.34 48.02
CA ALA A 15 10.08 -26.87 46.71
C ALA A 15 8.88 -26.17 46.07
N ALA A 16 7.82 -25.88 46.85
CA ALA A 16 6.63 -25.14 46.37
C ALA A 16 6.99 -23.69 46.00
N VAL A 17 7.82 -23.01 46.79
CA VAL A 17 8.32 -21.66 46.49
C VAL A 17 9.20 -21.67 45.26
N ALA A 18 10.11 -22.61 45.13
CA ALA A 18 10.96 -22.77 43.95
C ALA A 18 10.14 -23.06 42.69
N LEU A 19 9.13 -23.93 42.81
CA LEU A 19 8.19 -24.21 41.71
C LEU A 19 7.38 -22.99 41.32
N TYR A 20 6.91 -22.21 42.31
CA TYR A 20 6.18 -20.98 42.10
C TYR A 20 7.04 -19.92 41.38
N LEU A 21 8.28 -19.71 41.84
CA LEU A 21 9.25 -18.82 41.21
C LEU A 21 9.63 -19.30 39.81
N TYR A 22 9.83 -20.59 39.60
CA TYR A 22 10.09 -21.19 38.29
C TYR A 22 8.90 -21.01 37.33
N MET A 23 7.67 -21.16 37.78
CA MET A 23 6.45 -20.90 37.00
C MET A 23 6.24 -19.40 36.74
N GLN A 24 6.71 -18.54 37.61
CA GLN A 24 6.65 -17.09 37.44
C GLN A 24 7.73 -16.60 36.45
N ASP A 25 8.92 -17.19 36.49
CA ASP A 25 10.03 -16.91 35.56
C ASP A 25 9.75 -17.47 34.16
N GLN A 26 8.99 -18.55 34.03
CA GLN A 26 8.48 -19.06 32.75
C GLN A 26 7.35 -18.22 32.14
N ARG A 27 6.85 -17.20 32.81
CA ARG A 27 6.14 -16.11 32.14
C ARG A 27 7.17 -15.22 31.43
N SER A 28 7.89 -15.86 30.51
CA SER A 28 8.82 -15.23 29.60
C SER A 28 8.18 -13.97 29.02
N THR A 29 8.89 -12.86 29.10
CA THR A 29 8.56 -11.59 28.41
C THR A 29 8.33 -11.81 26.91
N LEU A 30 8.65 -12.99 26.42
CA LEU A 30 8.51 -13.46 25.05
C LEU A 30 7.36 -14.48 24.90
N ASP A 31 6.26 -14.31 25.65
CA ASP A 31 5.03 -15.07 25.38
C ASP A 31 4.67 -14.90 23.88
N PRO A 32 4.57 -15.99 23.11
CA PRO A 32 4.23 -15.93 21.68
C PRO A 32 2.98 -15.10 21.38
N GLY A 33 2.08 -14.98 22.33
CA GLY A 33 0.90 -14.11 22.21
C GLY A 33 1.19 -12.61 22.23
N PHE A 34 2.29 -12.18 22.89
CA PHE A 34 2.67 -10.76 23.01
C PHE A 34 3.77 -10.32 22.04
N THR A 35 4.43 -11.24 21.36
CA THR A 35 5.54 -10.97 20.43
C THR A 35 5.20 -11.28 18.98
N SER A 36 3.96 -11.69 18.71
CA SER A 36 3.53 -12.12 17.40
C SER A 36 3.02 -10.95 16.55
N PHE A 37 3.95 -10.19 15.95
CA PHE A 37 3.65 -9.07 15.05
C PHE A 37 3.64 -9.49 13.59
N GLY A 38 4.54 -10.37 13.19
CA GLY A 38 4.65 -10.87 11.83
C GLY A 38 3.64 -11.95 11.45
N ILE A 39 3.70 -12.37 10.20
CA ILE A 39 2.93 -13.48 9.64
C ILE A 39 3.86 -14.57 9.14
N ASN A 40 3.36 -15.81 9.05
CA ASN A 40 4.15 -16.94 8.57
C ASN A 40 3.92 -17.22 7.08
N ASP A 41 2.78 -16.79 6.52
CA ASP A 41 2.37 -17.13 5.18
C ASP A 41 1.39 -16.06 4.66
N ARG A 42 1.86 -15.24 3.71
CA ARG A 42 1.06 -14.18 3.08
C ARG A 42 -0.14 -14.72 2.31
N GLN A 43 -0.04 -15.95 1.79
CA GLN A 43 -1.11 -16.52 0.97
C GLN A 43 -2.38 -16.83 1.78
N LYS A 44 -2.24 -16.96 3.09
CA LYS A 44 -3.38 -17.18 3.99
C LYS A 44 -4.05 -15.90 4.47
N VAL A 45 -3.46 -14.75 4.20
CA VAL A 45 -4.03 -13.45 4.61
C VAL A 45 -5.05 -13.02 3.57
N ASP A 46 -6.26 -12.72 4.04
CA ASP A 46 -7.36 -12.26 3.18
C ASP A 46 -7.56 -10.75 3.26
N SER A 47 -7.31 -10.16 4.43
CA SER A 47 -7.41 -8.72 4.56
C SER A 47 -6.53 -8.13 5.66
N VAL A 48 -6.17 -6.87 5.47
CA VAL A 48 -5.45 -6.05 6.45
C VAL A 48 -6.20 -4.73 6.62
N LEU A 49 -6.41 -4.33 7.86
CA LEU A 49 -7.02 -3.07 8.20
C LEU A 49 -6.01 -2.20 8.92
N LEU A 50 -5.74 -1.03 8.36
CA LEU A 50 -4.88 0.01 8.91
C LEU A 50 -5.74 1.20 9.29
N ARG A 51 -5.57 1.73 10.50
CA ARG A 51 -6.29 2.91 10.98
C ARG A 51 -5.33 3.85 11.69
N GLN A 52 -5.50 5.14 11.45
CA GLN A 52 -4.80 6.20 12.16
C GLN A 52 -5.68 7.45 12.15
N ASP A 53 -5.94 8.02 13.30
CA ASP A 53 -6.88 9.15 13.43
C ASP A 53 -8.23 8.87 12.75
N ASN A 54 -8.58 9.71 11.77
CA ASN A 54 -9.78 9.56 10.95
C ASN A 54 -9.54 8.77 9.66
N GLU A 55 -8.28 8.39 9.37
CA GLU A 55 -7.94 7.64 8.19
C GLU A 55 -8.09 6.13 8.41
N ARG A 56 -8.56 5.47 7.36
CA ARG A 56 -8.75 4.03 7.36
C ARG A 56 -8.47 3.45 5.98
N VAL A 57 -7.67 2.40 5.96
CA VAL A 57 -7.41 1.61 4.76
C VAL A 57 -7.75 0.16 5.05
N LYS A 58 -8.57 -0.42 4.20
CA LYS A 58 -8.81 -1.86 4.15
C LYS A 58 -8.15 -2.39 2.87
N LEU A 59 -7.10 -3.18 3.04
CA LEU A 59 -6.54 -3.99 1.98
C LEU A 59 -7.24 -5.34 2.02
N HIS A 60 -7.80 -5.81 0.92
CA HIS A 60 -8.43 -7.13 0.88
C HIS A 60 -8.16 -7.80 -0.45
N ARG A 61 -8.06 -9.11 -0.42
CA ARG A 61 -7.78 -9.94 -1.59
C ARG A 61 -9.06 -10.59 -2.10
N GLN A 62 -9.28 -10.46 -3.41
CA GLN A 62 -10.29 -11.22 -4.15
C GLN A 62 -9.55 -12.04 -5.21
N GLU A 63 -9.64 -13.35 -5.10
CA GLU A 63 -8.82 -14.26 -5.89
C GLU A 63 -7.32 -13.95 -5.71
N ASP A 64 -6.61 -13.55 -6.76
CA ASP A 64 -5.19 -13.18 -6.71
C ASP A 64 -4.95 -11.66 -6.75
N THR A 65 -6.01 -10.85 -6.70
CA THR A 65 -5.92 -9.39 -6.82
C THR A 65 -6.20 -8.71 -5.48
N TRP A 66 -5.36 -7.76 -5.12
CA TRP A 66 -5.54 -6.93 -3.93
C TRP A 66 -6.30 -5.64 -4.26
N TYR A 67 -7.19 -5.26 -3.38
CA TYR A 67 -8.01 -4.04 -3.47
C TYR A 67 -7.83 -3.16 -2.25
N VAL A 68 -8.00 -1.86 -2.47
CA VAL A 68 -8.02 -0.82 -1.43
C VAL A 68 -9.46 -0.34 -1.28
N ASN A 69 -10.00 -0.39 -0.06
CA ASN A 69 -11.34 0.09 0.28
C ASN A 69 -12.44 -0.45 -0.67
N ASP A 70 -12.38 -1.75 -0.96
CA ASP A 70 -13.35 -2.57 -1.70
C ASP A 70 -13.50 -2.27 -3.21
N HIS A 71 -12.94 -1.19 -3.76
CA HIS A 71 -13.18 -0.81 -5.17
C HIS A 71 -11.96 -0.35 -5.95
N MET A 72 -10.84 -0.01 -5.32
CA MET A 72 -9.63 0.44 -5.99
C MET A 72 -8.62 -0.70 -6.07
N TYR A 73 -7.99 -0.89 -7.24
CA TYR A 73 -6.86 -1.81 -7.34
C TYR A 73 -5.71 -1.34 -6.44
N ALA A 74 -5.13 -2.27 -5.71
CA ALA A 74 -3.93 -2.01 -4.95
C ALA A 74 -2.69 -2.07 -5.86
N ARG A 75 -1.68 -1.29 -5.52
CA ARG A 75 -0.38 -1.29 -6.21
C ARG A 75 0.41 -2.53 -5.77
N ASP A 76 0.61 -3.49 -6.66
CA ASP A 76 1.26 -4.77 -6.39
C ASP A 76 2.59 -4.61 -5.64
N LYS A 77 3.45 -3.70 -6.10
CA LYS A 77 4.74 -3.44 -5.47
C LYS A 77 4.61 -2.98 -4.01
N ALA A 78 3.57 -2.20 -3.65
CA ALA A 78 3.35 -1.78 -2.28
C ALA A 78 2.85 -2.94 -1.41
N ILE A 79 1.98 -3.76 -1.97
CA ILE A 79 1.48 -4.98 -1.33
C ILE A 79 2.63 -5.95 -1.07
N ASP A 80 3.46 -6.23 -2.06
CA ASP A 80 4.62 -7.13 -1.92
C ASP A 80 5.60 -6.63 -0.87
N GLN A 81 5.95 -5.35 -0.88
CA GLN A 81 6.83 -4.75 0.12
C GLN A 81 6.27 -4.86 1.54
N PHE A 82 4.96 -4.65 1.68
CA PHE A 82 4.29 -4.75 2.96
C PHE A 82 4.24 -6.20 3.48
N PHE A 83 3.94 -7.16 2.63
CA PHE A 83 3.95 -8.55 3.04
C PHE A 83 5.35 -9.07 3.33
N ASN A 84 6.38 -8.65 2.59
CA ASN A 84 7.77 -8.95 2.93
C ASN A 84 8.13 -8.39 4.31
N LEU A 85 7.73 -7.14 4.60
CA LEU A 85 7.89 -6.58 5.94
C LEU A 85 7.21 -7.46 7.00
N LEU A 86 5.95 -7.86 6.79
CA LEU A 86 5.20 -8.66 7.76
C LEU A 86 5.78 -10.07 7.97
N GLU A 87 6.39 -10.67 6.95
CA GLU A 87 7.05 -11.97 7.04
C GLU A 87 8.41 -11.89 7.75
N ASP A 88 9.12 -10.76 7.59
CA ASP A 88 10.50 -10.60 8.06
C ASP A 88 10.65 -9.77 9.35
N ILE A 89 9.59 -9.08 9.80
CA ILE A 89 9.65 -8.29 11.02
C ILE A 89 9.87 -9.16 12.25
N ARG A 90 10.78 -8.74 13.12
CA ARG A 90 11.16 -9.46 14.35
C ARG A 90 11.17 -8.51 15.53
N VAL A 91 10.91 -9.05 16.69
CA VAL A 91 11.15 -8.38 17.97
C VAL A 91 12.65 -8.35 18.20
N GLU A 92 13.21 -7.16 18.43
CA GLU A 92 14.61 -6.98 18.82
C GLU A 92 14.77 -7.07 20.34
N ALA A 93 13.97 -6.27 21.05
CA ALA A 93 14.03 -6.21 22.51
C ALA A 93 12.71 -5.70 23.11
N PRO A 94 12.38 -6.06 24.36
CA PRO A 94 11.34 -5.36 25.11
C PRO A 94 11.75 -3.92 25.39
N ALA A 95 10.78 -3.03 25.56
CA ALA A 95 11.02 -1.65 25.95
C ALA A 95 11.76 -1.57 27.31
N PRO A 96 12.75 -0.70 27.44
CA PRO A 96 13.48 -0.53 28.70
C PRO A 96 12.56 -0.05 29.81
N GLN A 97 12.74 -0.63 31.02
CA GLN A 97 11.90 -0.32 32.18
C GLN A 97 12.04 1.11 32.68
N ASN A 98 13.21 1.73 32.50
CA ASN A 98 13.51 3.08 32.98
C ASN A 98 12.75 4.19 32.26
N ASN A 99 12.21 3.91 31.05
CA ASN A 99 11.40 4.85 30.27
C ASN A 99 10.12 4.22 29.71
N LEU A 100 9.62 3.18 30.37
CA LEU A 100 8.45 2.43 29.92
C LEU A 100 7.20 3.29 29.81
N ASP A 101 6.93 4.15 30.80
CA ASP A 101 5.76 5.03 30.80
C ASP A 101 5.78 6.04 29.66
N GLU A 102 6.94 6.61 29.35
CA GLU A 102 7.16 7.48 28.21
C GLU A 102 6.87 6.75 26.88
N LEU A 103 7.45 5.55 26.70
CA LEU A 103 7.24 4.73 25.50
C LEU A 103 5.79 4.27 25.37
N LEU A 104 5.11 3.94 26.46
CA LEU A 104 3.68 3.65 26.45
C LEU A 104 2.84 4.85 26.02
N GLY A 105 3.20 6.05 26.50
CA GLY A 105 2.60 7.30 26.03
C GLY A 105 2.74 7.46 24.52
N MET A 106 3.96 7.36 24.01
CA MET A 106 4.27 7.49 22.58
C MET A 106 3.51 6.49 21.73
N VAL A 107 3.52 5.19 22.08
CA VAL A 107 2.81 4.15 21.31
C VAL A 107 1.30 4.35 21.34
N ARG A 108 0.74 5.11 22.28
CA ARG A 108 -0.70 5.35 22.42
C ARG A 108 -1.16 6.70 21.89
N GLU A 109 -0.27 7.65 21.72
CA GLU A 109 -0.62 9.04 21.40
C GLU A 109 -1.26 9.19 20.02
N ASN A 110 -0.83 8.49 19.01
CA ASN A 110 -1.45 8.46 17.68
C ASN A 110 -0.94 7.25 16.90
N PRO A 111 -1.24 6.03 17.35
CA PRO A 111 -0.69 4.85 16.73
C PRO A 111 -1.36 4.53 15.40
N ILE A 112 -0.60 3.86 14.54
CA ILE A 112 -1.24 3.11 13.46
C ILE A 112 -1.74 1.80 14.05
N HIS A 113 -3.05 1.59 14.03
CA HIS A 113 -3.68 0.35 14.47
C HIS A 113 -3.74 -0.63 13.32
N VAL A 114 -3.06 -1.75 13.46
CA VAL A 114 -2.95 -2.80 12.44
C VAL A 114 -3.75 -4.02 12.87
N GLN A 115 -4.64 -4.49 11.99
CA GLN A 115 -5.39 -5.72 12.15
C GLN A 115 -5.22 -6.59 10.91
N ILE A 116 -4.84 -7.85 11.08
CA ILE A 116 -4.63 -8.80 9.97
C ILE A 116 -5.61 -9.96 10.15
N TYR A 117 -6.25 -10.34 9.05
CA TYR A 117 -7.29 -11.36 9.03
C TYR A 117 -6.96 -12.51 8.08
N GLN A 118 -7.36 -13.70 8.48
CA GLN A 118 -7.33 -14.94 7.73
C GLN A 118 -8.68 -15.63 7.88
N HIS A 119 -9.42 -15.87 6.78
CA HIS A 119 -10.77 -16.46 6.80
C HIS A 119 -11.69 -15.78 7.82
N ASP A 120 -11.78 -14.44 7.75
CA ASP A 120 -12.53 -13.58 8.66
C ASP A 120 -12.07 -13.62 10.14
N ARG A 121 -11.10 -14.47 10.46
CA ARG A 121 -10.52 -14.53 11.78
C ARG A 121 -9.36 -13.56 11.91
N ARG A 122 -9.44 -12.65 12.90
CA ARG A 122 -8.32 -11.74 13.20
C ARG A 122 -7.16 -12.53 13.82
N ILE A 123 -6.03 -12.60 13.09
CA ILE A 123 -4.82 -13.30 13.52
C ILE A 123 -3.79 -12.38 14.15
N ARG A 124 -3.84 -11.05 13.87
CA ARG A 124 -2.97 -10.03 14.45
C ARG A 124 -3.76 -8.79 14.79
N ASN A 125 -3.37 -8.12 15.89
CA ASN A 125 -3.99 -6.89 16.36
C ASN A 125 -2.97 -6.13 17.21
N TYR A 126 -2.37 -5.08 16.67
CA TYR A 126 -1.30 -4.34 17.33
C TYR A 126 -1.28 -2.87 16.93
N LEU A 127 -0.57 -2.10 17.72
CA LEU A 127 -0.30 -0.68 17.54
C LEU A 127 1.14 -0.50 17.08
N VAL A 128 1.36 0.40 16.13
CA VAL A 128 2.67 0.82 15.65
C VAL A 128 2.86 2.29 16.04
N GLU A 129 3.95 2.60 16.70
CA GLU A 129 4.33 3.97 17.04
C GLU A 129 4.53 4.81 15.78
N GLN A 130 3.93 6.03 15.74
CA GLN A 130 4.00 6.92 14.59
C GLN A 130 5.15 7.94 14.69
N SER A 131 5.49 8.34 15.89
CA SER A 131 6.52 9.36 16.12
C SER A 131 7.71 8.76 16.85
N PRO A 132 8.76 8.34 16.16
CA PRO A 132 9.90 7.71 16.80
C PRO A 132 10.64 8.71 17.69
N ALA A 133 10.75 8.40 18.97
CA ALA A 133 11.54 9.15 19.93
C ALA A 133 13.03 9.19 19.54
N LYS A 134 13.49 8.19 18.82
CA LYS A 134 14.84 8.09 18.26
C LYS A 134 14.73 7.63 16.82
N LYS A 135 15.33 8.38 15.89
CA LYS A 135 15.40 7.99 14.48
C LYS A 135 15.93 6.55 14.32
N GLY A 136 15.22 5.76 13.55
CA GLY A 136 15.60 4.39 13.25
C GLY A 136 15.10 3.33 14.24
N HIS A 137 14.26 3.69 15.19
CA HIS A 137 13.64 2.79 16.16
C HIS A 137 12.12 2.87 16.04
N THR A 138 11.46 1.75 15.89
CA THR A 138 10.00 1.67 15.88
C THR A 138 9.55 0.74 16.99
N TYR A 139 8.71 1.25 17.89
CA TYR A 139 8.07 0.44 18.91
C TYR A 139 6.69 -0.04 18.45
N MET A 140 6.40 -1.29 18.73
CA MET A 140 5.09 -1.88 18.48
C MET A 140 4.56 -2.54 19.73
N MET A 141 3.24 -2.57 19.88
CA MET A 141 2.59 -3.15 21.05
C MET A 141 1.33 -3.90 20.65
N VAL A 142 1.16 -5.14 21.12
CA VAL A 142 -0.09 -5.87 20.92
C VAL A 142 -1.24 -5.10 21.57
N HIS A 143 -2.34 -4.97 20.85
CA HIS A 143 -3.51 -4.24 21.32
C HIS A 143 -4.05 -4.84 22.63
N GLY A 144 -4.25 -3.99 23.63
CA GLY A 144 -4.65 -4.40 24.99
C GLY A 144 -3.47 -4.82 25.89
N SER A 145 -2.24 -4.85 25.39
CA SER A 145 -1.02 -5.06 26.18
C SER A 145 -0.53 -3.75 26.80
N GLN A 146 0.38 -3.87 27.74
CA GLN A 146 1.18 -2.76 28.30
C GLN A 146 2.70 -2.99 28.11
N LYS A 147 3.03 -3.84 27.11
CA LYS A 147 4.42 -4.21 26.83
C LYS A 147 4.77 -3.82 25.39
N PRO A 148 5.36 -2.63 25.16
CA PRO A 148 5.90 -2.27 23.86
C PRO A 148 7.22 -3.01 23.61
N PHE A 149 7.49 -3.30 22.34
CA PHE A 149 8.70 -3.95 21.88
C PHE A 149 9.37 -3.12 20.79
N LEU A 150 10.69 -3.01 20.87
CA LEU A 150 11.52 -2.50 19.80
C LEU A 150 11.52 -3.52 18.67
N MET A 151 11.25 -3.05 17.46
CA MET A 151 11.16 -3.89 16.27
C MET A 151 12.39 -3.75 15.38
N ASN A 152 12.72 -4.85 14.71
CA ASN A 152 13.79 -4.92 13.73
C ASN A 152 13.26 -5.58 12.44
N LEU A 153 13.72 -5.07 11.31
CA LEU A 153 13.56 -5.70 10.00
C LEU A 153 14.97 -6.01 9.47
N PRO A 154 15.35 -7.28 9.35
CA PRO A 154 16.69 -7.66 8.88
C PRO A 154 17.02 -7.02 7.52
N GLY A 155 18.19 -6.40 7.42
CA GLY A 155 18.63 -5.71 6.20
C GLY A 155 18.05 -4.32 5.97
N PHE A 156 17.17 -3.83 6.84
CA PHE A 156 16.62 -2.48 6.78
C PHE A 156 17.14 -1.64 7.96
N GLN A 157 17.61 -0.44 7.65
CA GLN A 157 18.01 0.55 8.65
C GLN A 157 17.09 1.77 8.53
N GLY A 158 16.25 1.98 9.50
CA GLY A 158 15.33 3.12 9.50
C GLY A 158 14.07 2.85 10.29
N ASP A 159 13.17 3.81 10.24
CA ASP A 159 11.87 3.75 10.87
C ASP A 159 10.91 2.87 10.08
N LEU A 160 10.26 1.92 10.73
CA LEU A 160 9.30 1.00 10.11
C LEU A 160 7.89 1.59 10.04
N ALA A 161 7.56 2.59 10.87
CA ALA A 161 6.22 3.18 10.92
C ALA A 161 5.72 3.69 9.54
N PRO A 162 6.55 4.35 8.69
CA PRO A 162 6.13 4.79 7.36
C PRO A 162 5.70 3.66 6.41
N LEU A 163 5.99 2.40 6.74
CA LEU A 163 5.58 1.24 5.95
C LEU A 163 4.15 0.77 6.28
N PHE A 164 3.57 1.27 7.39
CA PHE A 164 2.22 0.96 7.87
C PHE A 164 1.26 2.13 7.62
N ARG A 165 1.17 2.65 6.40
CA ARG A 165 0.35 3.84 6.13
C ARG A 165 -1.14 3.54 6.14
N ALA A 166 -1.92 4.38 6.85
CA ALA A 166 -3.39 4.35 6.79
C ALA A 166 -3.98 5.22 5.66
N ASP A 167 -3.13 5.76 4.78
CA ASP A 167 -3.50 6.57 3.62
C ASP A 167 -3.87 5.69 2.41
N PRO A 168 -5.13 5.68 1.91
CA PRO A 168 -5.56 4.89 0.76
C PRO A 168 -4.77 5.21 -0.52
N GLU A 169 -4.37 6.46 -0.73
CA GLU A 169 -3.66 6.88 -1.93
C GLU A 169 -2.24 6.31 -2.01
N PHE A 170 -1.63 5.96 -0.88
CA PHE A 170 -0.36 5.24 -0.86
C PHE A 170 -0.47 3.83 -1.46
N TRP A 171 -1.58 3.14 -1.16
CA TRP A 171 -1.80 1.74 -1.55
C TRP A 171 -2.40 1.60 -2.94
N ARG A 172 -3.09 2.62 -3.42
CA ARG A 172 -3.82 2.60 -4.67
C ARG A 172 -2.89 2.45 -5.87
N ASP A 173 -3.27 1.61 -6.83
CA ASP A 173 -2.68 1.63 -8.16
C ASP A 173 -3.11 2.91 -8.90
N ARG A 174 -2.14 3.64 -9.41
CA ARG A 174 -2.33 4.91 -10.12
C ARG A 174 -2.11 4.75 -11.63
N THR A 175 -1.99 3.54 -12.10
CA THR A 175 -1.74 3.24 -13.50
C THR A 175 -2.98 3.56 -14.33
N LEU A 176 -2.85 4.49 -15.23
CA LEU A 176 -3.85 4.80 -16.24
C LEU A 176 -3.62 3.96 -17.49
N PHE A 177 -2.38 3.93 -17.97
CA PHE A 177 -1.92 3.12 -19.08
C PHE A 177 -0.54 2.53 -18.77
N ASP A 178 -0.36 1.27 -19.13
CA ASP A 178 0.90 0.52 -19.01
C ASP A 178 1.05 -0.38 -20.25
N TYR A 179 1.18 0.27 -21.41
CA TYR A 179 1.41 -0.45 -22.66
C TYR A 179 2.91 -0.55 -22.92
N SER A 180 3.45 -1.76 -23.07
CA SER A 180 4.74 -1.90 -23.70
C SER A 180 4.63 -1.42 -25.17
N GLY A 181 5.74 -0.95 -25.74
CA GLY A 181 5.71 -0.40 -27.10
C GLY A 181 5.19 -1.36 -28.17
N LEU A 182 5.13 -2.66 -27.87
CA LEU A 182 4.65 -3.72 -28.76
C LEU A 182 3.20 -4.12 -28.49
N ASP A 183 2.60 -3.67 -27.40
CA ASP A 183 1.23 -4.01 -27.01
C ASP A 183 0.21 -3.05 -27.59
N LEU A 184 0.64 -1.91 -28.10
CA LEU A 184 -0.22 -0.88 -28.66
C LEU A 184 -0.22 -0.96 -30.19
N LYS A 185 -1.44 -1.12 -30.78
CA LYS A 185 -1.65 -1.20 -32.22
C LYS A 185 -1.95 0.14 -32.86
N ALA A 186 -2.73 0.99 -32.17
CA ALA A 186 -3.15 2.27 -32.70
C ALA A 186 -3.38 3.32 -31.63
N ILE A 187 -3.05 4.55 -31.95
CA ILE A 187 -3.38 5.76 -31.19
C ILE A 187 -4.12 6.69 -32.11
N GLU A 188 -5.34 7.08 -31.75
CA GLU A 188 -6.09 8.12 -32.46
C GLU A 188 -6.31 9.30 -31.50
N VAL A 189 -5.94 10.50 -31.97
CA VAL A 189 -6.13 11.74 -31.23
C VAL A 189 -7.05 12.66 -32.01
N VAL A 190 -8.16 13.03 -31.38
CA VAL A 190 -9.18 13.90 -31.95
C VAL A 190 -9.18 15.22 -31.22
N TYR A 191 -8.89 16.30 -31.92
CA TYR A 191 -9.01 17.68 -31.43
C TYR A 191 -10.30 18.31 -31.98
N PRO A 192 -11.38 18.46 -31.17
CA PRO A 192 -12.64 18.97 -31.65
C PRO A 192 -12.55 20.42 -32.21
N GLU A 193 -11.76 21.25 -31.55
CA GLU A 193 -11.56 22.66 -31.98
C GLU A 193 -10.59 22.82 -33.17
N LYS A 194 -9.76 21.81 -33.43
CA LYS A 194 -8.73 21.85 -34.47
C LYS A 194 -8.63 20.50 -35.19
N SER A 195 -9.66 20.15 -35.94
CA SER A 195 -9.79 18.85 -36.62
C SER A 195 -8.62 18.53 -37.54
N SER A 196 -7.99 19.54 -38.17
CA SER A 196 -6.80 19.37 -39.00
C SER A 196 -5.55 18.89 -38.24
N ALA A 197 -5.53 19.03 -36.91
CA ALA A 197 -4.46 18.51 -36.05
C ALA A 197 -4.74 17.08 -35.56
N SER A 198 -5.94 16.59 -35.82
CA SER A 198 -6.34 15.22 -35.44
C SER A 198 -5.68 14.18 -36.33
N PHE A 199 -5.29 13.07 -35.73
CA PHE A 199 -4.55 12.03 -36.46
C PHE A 199 -4.81 10.66 -35.91
N ARG A 200 -4.50 9.64 -36.72
CA ARG A 200 -4.39 8.25 -36.32
C ARG A 200 -2.97 7.74 -36.62
N LEU A 201 -2.27 7.27 -35.62
CA LEU A 201 -0.97 6.64 -35.71
C LEU A 201 -1.13 5.16 -35.44
N THR A 202 -0.69 4.31 -36.38
CA THR A 202 -0.77 2.84 -36.25
C THR A 202 0.62 2.23 -36.34
N TYR A 203 0.79 1.10 -35.68
CA TYR A 203 1.97 0.26 -35.74
C TYR A 203 1.56 -1.16 -36.16
N HIS A 204 2.10 -1.60 -37.30
CA HIS A 204 1.83 -2.92 -37.83
C HIS A 204 3.02 -3.42 -38.65
N GLN A 205 3.43 -4.69 -38.43
CA GLN A 205 4.56 -5.32 -39.14
C GLN A 205 5.84 -4.45 -39.12
N ASP A 206 6.22 -4.00 -37.93
CA ASP A 206 7.39 -3.16 -37.68
C ASP A 206 7.40 -1.77 -38.38
N GLN A 207 6.23 -1.34 -38.87
CA GLN A 207 6.09 -0.06 -39.57
C GLN A 207 5.03 0.83 -38.91
N PHE A 208 5.38 2.11 -38.80
CA PHE A 208 4.43 3.15 -38.41
C PHE A 208 3.73 3.72 -39.62
N SER A 209 2.43 4.01 -39.50
CA SER A 209 1.63 4.73 -40.49
C SER A 209 0.89 5.84 -39.80
N LEU A 210 1.03 7.07 -40.30
CA LEU A 210 0.32 8.26 -39.83
C LEU A 210 -0.71 8.68 -40.85
N ARG A 211 -1.96 8.88 -40.39
CA ARG A 211 -3.07 9.32 -41.21
C ARG A 211 -3.87 10.44 -40.56
N SER A 212 -4.46 11.34 -41.35
CA SER A 212 -5.51 12.21 -40.87
C SER A 212 -6.79 11.41 -40.52
N LEU A 213 -7.75 12.02 -39.83
CA LEU A 213 -9.04 11.36 -39.56
C LEU A 213 -9.84 11.09 -40.85
N GLU A 214 -9.60 11.84 -41.92
CA GLU A 214 -10.15 11.56 -43.24
C GLU A 214 -9.45 10.42 -43.97
N ASN A 215 -8.60 9.69 -43.25
CA ASN A 215 -7.82 8.54 -43.74
C ASN A 215 -6.77 8.89 -44.81
N LYS A 216 -6.39 10.17 -44.97
CA LYS A 216 -5.34 10.59 -45.89
C LYS A 216 -3.96 10.30 -45.27
N PRO A 217 -3.05 9.66 -46.01
CA PRO A 217 -1.71 9.38 -45.50
C PRO A 217 -0.90 10.68 -45.32
N VAL A 218 -0.08 10.73 -44.29
CA VAL A 218 0.93 11.76 -44.09
C VAL A 218 2.28 11.15 -44.42
N GLU A 219 2.78 11.47 -45.63
CA GLU A 219 3.98 10.82 -46.20
C GLU A 219 5.28 11.25 -45.51
N SER A 220 5.32 12.50 -45.00
CA SER A 220 6.54 13.06 -44.40
C SER A 220 6.46 13.10 -42.86
N PHE A 221 6.64 11.95 -42.23
CA PHE A 221 6.75 11.89 -40.78
C PHE A 221 7.98 11.05 -40.34
N SER A 222 8.47 11.30 -39.13
CA SER A 222 9.60 10.56 -38.57
C SER A 222 9.14 9.34 -37.79
N SER A 223 9.54 8.14 -38.24
CA SER A 223 9.27 6.88 -37.51
C SER A 223 9.83 6.90 -36.09
N ASN A 224 10.98 7.56 -35.86
CA ASN A 224 11.53 7.70 -34.50
C ASN A 224 10.63 8.57 -33.61
N LYS A 225 10.02 9.64 -34.14
CA LYS A 225 9.04 10.45 -33.39
C LYS A 225 7.76 9.67 -33.12
N ALA A 226 7.31 8.84 -34.07
CA ALA A 226 6.18 7.97 -33.90
C ALA A 226 6.41 6.92 -32.79
N ALA A 227 7.55 6.26 -32.81
CA ALA A 227 7.94 5.30 -31.76
C ALA A 227 8.02 5.97 -30.39
N ARG A 228 8.62 7.17 -30.32
CA ARG A 228 8.66 7.94 -29.06
C ARG A 228 7.25 8.33 -28.58
N TYR A 229 6.34 8.68 -29.48
CA TYR A 229 4.97 9.00 -29.11
C TYR A 229 4.22 7.78 -28.55
N PHE A 230 4.42 6.60 -29.15
CA PHE A 230 3.89 5.35 -28.61
C PHE A 230 4.41 5.07 -27.19
N SER A 231 5.70 5.30 -26.94
CA SER A 231 6.31 5.06 -25.63
C SER A 231 5.73 5.95 -24.51
N TYR A 232 5.07 7.05 -24.83
CA TYR A 232 4.41 7.89 -23.81
C TYR A 232 3.24 7.19 -23.12
N PHE A 233 2.69 6.14 -23.70
CA PHE A 233 1.57 5.36 -23.13
C PHE A 233 2.06 4.12 -22.35
N GLY A 234 3.36 3.90 -22.28
CA GLY A 234 3.95 2.76 -21.58
C GLY A 234 4.00 2.87 -20.06
N ASN A 235 3.75 4.04 -19.48
CA ASN A 235 3.70 4.21 -18.02
C ASN A 235 3.02 5.55 -17.68
N VAL A 236 1.74 5.64 -17.95
CA VAL A 236 0.95 6.82 -17.63
C VAL A 236 0.25 6.59 -16.30
N ARG A 237 0.50 7.47 -15.35
CA ARG A 237 -0.10 7.43 -14.02
C ARG A 237 -0.81 8.74 -13.71
N PHE A 238 -1.96 8.66 -13.05
CA PHE A 238 -2.62 9.86 -12.54
C PHE A 238 -1.99 10.31 -11.21
N HIS A 239 -2.03 11.60 -10.94
CA HIS A 239 -1.53 12.16 -9.69
C HIS A 239 -2.55 12.01 -8.56
N SER A 240 -3.79 12.39 -8.83
CA SER A 240 -4.90 12.31 -7.89
C SER A 240 -6.20 12.02 -8.64
N VAL A 241 -7.18 11.51 -7.92
CA VAL A 241 -8.54 11.31 -8.42
C VAL A 241 -9.46 12.23 -7.64
N ILE A 242 -10.33 12.93 -8.33
CA ILE A 242 -11.41 13.68 -7.73
C ILE A 242 -12.61 12.74 -7.71
N THR A 243 -12.98 12.28 -6.52
CA THR A 243 -14.16 11.47 -6.27
C THR A 243 -15.22 12.33 -5.60
N ASP A 244 -16.49 11.98 -5.83
CA ASP A 244 -17.65 12.58 -5.16
C ASP A 244 -17.91 14.07 -5.47
N ASP A 245 -17.33 14.60 -6.56
CA ASP A 245 -17.65 15.92 -7.08
C ASP A 245 -18.62 15.79 -8.27
N GLN A 246 -19.91 15.64 -7.96
CA GLN A 246 -20.97 15.52 -8.97
C GLN A 246 -21.05 16.77 -9.85
N LEU A 247 -20.82 17.95 -9.28
CA LEU A 247 -20.88 19.21 -10.02
C LEU A 247 -19.77 19.29 -11.08
N LEU A 248 -18.57 18.81 -10.71
CA LEU A 248 -17.46 18.73 -11.66
C LEU A 248 -17.76 17.71 -12.76
N SER A 249 -18.27 16.53 -12.42
CA SER A 249 -18.66 15.49 -13.38
C SER A 249 -19.69 16.01 -14.38
N ASP A 250 -20.78 16.61 -13.90
CA ASP A 250 -21.84 17.20 -14.72
C ASP A 250 -21.32 18.33 -15.61
N SER A 251 -20.37 19.12 -15.10
CA SER A 251 -19.73 20.18 -15.87
C SER A 251 -18.85 19.63 -16.99
N LEU A 252 -18.06 18.58 -16.72
CA LEU A 252 -17.20 17.95 -17.71
C LEU A 252 -18.02 17.25 -18.80
N GLU A 253 -19.13 16.60 -18.46
CA GLU A 253 -20.02 15.95 -19.44
C GLU A 253 -20.62 16.94 -20.44
N LYS A 254 -20.89 18.18 -20.00
CA LYS A 254 -21.42 19.27 -20.84
C LYS A 254 -20.33 20.04 -21.58
N SER A 255 -19.07 19.83 -21.20
CA SER A 255 -17.95 20.59 -21.78
C SER A 255 -17.34 19.84 -22.96
N GLN A 256 -16.85 20.61 -23.93
CA GLN A 256 -16.10 20.05 -25.05
C GLN A 256 -14.68 19.70 -24.57
N PRO A 257 -14.22 18.46 -24.77
CA PRO A 257 -12.86 18.08 -24.39
C PRO A 257 -11.82 18.82 -25.25
N LEU A 258 -10.66 19.10 -24.67
CA LEU A 258 -9.49 19.60 -25.39
C LEU A 258 -9.06 18.62 -26.47
N CYS A 259 -8.93 17.34 -26.11
CA CYS A 259 -8.78 16.26 -27.07
C CYS A 259 -9.35 14.95 -26.51
N THR A 260 -9.69 14.06 -27.42
CA THR A 260 -10.05 12.66 -27.13
C THR A 260 -8.93 11.77 -27.65
N ILE A 261 -8.45 10.89 -26.80
CA ILE A 261 -7.43 9.89 -27.16
C ILE A 261 -8.08 8.52 -27.14
N HIS A 262 -8.02 7.82 -28.29
CA HIS A 262 -8.44 6.43 -28.40
C HIS A 262 -7.19 5.57 -28.56
N LEU A 263 -7.06 4.57 -27.71
CA LEU A 263 -5.98 3.59 -27.75
C LEU A 263 -6.58 2.23 -28.15
N THR A 264 -5.91 1.55 -29.08
CA THR A 264 -6.27 0.18 -29.46
C THR A 264 -5.04 -0.70 -29.24
N ASP A 265 -5.17 -1.75 -28.44
CA ASP A 265 -4.09 -2.69 -28.19
C ASP A 265 -4.02 -3.80 -29.27
N VAL A 266 -3.00 -4.66 -29.20
CA VAL A 266 -2.82 -5.78 -30.15
C VAL A 266 -3.92 -6.85 -30.05
N LYS A 267 -4.71 -6.85 -28.96
CA LYS A 267 -5.88 -7.73 -28.77
C LYS A 267 -7.20 -7.06 -29.20
N ASP A 268 -7.11 -5.89 -29.84
CA ASP A 268 -8.23 -5.05 -30.26
C ASP A 268 -9.09 -4.50 -29.10
N ASN A 269 -8.59 -4.51 -27.86
CA ASN A 269 -9.23 -3.79 -26.76
C ASN A 269 -9.07 -2.30 -26.98
N GLN A 270 -10.15 -1.56 -26.71
CA GLN A 270 -10.17 -0.12 -26.88
C GLN A 270 -10.29 0.60 -25.53
N ARG A 271 -9.49 1.66 -25.36
CA ARG A 271 -9.59 2.58 -24.23
C ARG A 271 -9.75 4.00 -24.76
N LYS A 272 -10.62 4.78 -24.10
CA LYS A 272 -10.89 6.17 -24.43
C LYS A 272 -10.53 7.07 -23.25
N LEU A 273 -9.79 8.14 -23.52
CA LEU A 273 -9.47 9.21 -22.57
C LEU A 273 -9.96 10.53 -23.11
N LEU A 274 -10.70 11.25 -22.29
CA LEU A 274 -11.10 12.64 -22.54
C LEU A 274 -10.19 13.54 -21.71
N THR A 275 -9.63 14.57 -22.34
CA THR A 275 -8.81 15.56 -21.63
C THR A 275 -9.50 16.92 -21.66
N TYR A 276 -9.41 17.67 -20.56
CA TYR A 276 -10.01 18.97 -20.41
C TYR A 276 -8.96 19.98 -19.94
N ARG A 277 -9.15 21.26 -20.27
CA ARG A 277 -8.31 22.33 -19.74
C ARG A 277 -8.62 22.56 -18.27
N LYS A 278 -7.61 22.55 -17.42
CA LYS A 278 -7.75 23.00 -16.04
C LYS A 278 -7.56 24.51 -16.00
N LYS A 279 -8.57 25.27 -15.54
CA LYS A 279 -8.36 26.69 -15.22
C LYS A 279 -7.45 26.77 -14.01
N SER A 280 -6.32 27.46 -14.14
CA SER A 280 -5.46 27.75 -13.00
C SER A 280 -6.09 28.88 -12.18
N ASP A 281 -5.89 28.85 -10.84
CA ASP A 281 -6.34 29.93 -9.93
C ASP A 281 -5.66 31.28 -10.26
N SER A 282 -4.62 31.29 -11.07
CA SER A 282 -3.89 32.49 -11.54
C SER A 282 -4.38 33.03 -12.90
N GLY A 283 -5.41 32.44 -13.49
CA GLY A 283 -5.96 32.89 -14.76
C GLY A 283 -5.09 32.60 -16.00
N GLN A 284 -4.00 31.92 -15.86
CA GLN A 284 -3.19 31.38 -16.96
C GLN A 284 -3.57 29.93 -17.21
N ASP A 285 -3.97 29.61 -18.44
CA ASP A 285 -4.22 28.22 -18.86
C ASP A 285 -2.90 27.41 -18.73
N ALA A 286 -2.94 26.30 -17.99
CA ALA A 286 -1.85 25.33 -17.87
C ALA A 286 -1.96 24.25 -18.94
#